data_5f6dcdce2cd6f21041656396a29f340a
#
_entry.id   5f6dcdce2cd6f21041656396a29f340a
#
_cell.length_a   1.000
_cell.length_b   1.000
_cell.length_c   1.000
_cell.angle_alpha   90.00
_cell.angle_beta   90.00
_cell.angle_gamma   90.00
#
_symmetry.space_group_name_H-M   'P 1'
#
loop_
_entity.id
_entity.type
_entity.pdbx_description
1 polymer ?
#
loop_
_entity_poly.entity_id
_entity_poly.type
_entity_poly.pdbx_seq_one_letter_code
_entity_poly.pdbx_strand_id
1 'polypeptide(L)'
;MKERKLLVPVLLVLGIVLMAFMTSCANENKSTSTTGEPLKIELIDRDGKQQTVDLSTLKTVTGDSGFIKSTGTIVGPASFTGPELSDVLEKIGGITKEDSLMITAGDGYEMTLTYEQAMGNVMTYDQKGEPQKIGGMEVILAVKSSAEEVLDKAPRLCFIGEENVLTDGHFWIKEIAKIKVVPAVEEWELSLSGIEEATIDRSTFESVATCGRSPHPGQEFEDTNKKDEKAVYKGVPLWVMVSMVDGADDKDGHYRFNRELSQTGYTVQVIAVDGYKTEFSSKEVAYNDGIFLAYLKDDKPLDKDSGPLQLT
;
A
#
# COMPACT_ATOMS: atom_id res chain seq x y z
N MET A 1 54.84 -25.02 -45.43
CA MET A 1 54.38 -26.28 -46.08
C MET A 1 52.95 -26.53 -45.70
N LYS A 2 52.13 -26.22 -46.67
CA LYS A 2 51.02 -26.97 -47.28
C LYS A 2 49.97 -27.48 -46.26
N GLU A 3 48.87 -26.74 -46.20
CA GLU A 3 47.50 -27.01 -46.69
C GLU A 3 47.00 -28.45 -46.57
N ARG A 4 45.81 -28.60 -46.02
CA ARG A 4 44.67 -29.21 -46.73
C ARG A 4 43.34 -28.93 -46.02
N LYS A 5 42.47 -28.23 -46.78
CA LYS A 5 41.01 -28.09 -46.57
C LYS A 5 40.36 -29.42 -46.85
N LEU A 6 39.39 -29.82 -46.06
CA LEU A 6 38.41 -30.81 -46.45
C LEU A 6 36.99 -30.22 -46.31
N LEU A 7 36.39 -29.99 -47.48
CA LEU A 7 34.97 -29.71 -47.64
C LEU A 7 34.21 -31.04 -47.68
N VAL A 8 33.10 -31.12 -46.96
CA VAL A 8 32.10 -32.16 -47.14
C VAL A 8 30.74 -31.49 -47.34
N PRO A 9 30.02 -31.78 -48.42
CA PRO A 9 28.74 -31.15 -48.72
C PRO A 9 27.61 -31.81 -47.93
N VAL A 10 26.73 -31.02 -47.33
CA VAL A 10 25.49 -31.50 -46.76
C VAL A 10 24.39 -31.45 -47.80
N LEU A 11 23.81 -32.57 -48.00
CA LEU A 11 22.71 -32.85 -48.93
C LEU A 11 21.40 -32.22 -48.40
N LEU A 12 20.80 -31.43 -49.25
CA LEU A 12 19.47 -30.82 -49.07
C LEU A 12 18.40 -31.88 -49.37
N VAL A 13 17.57 -32.21 -48.38
CA VAL A 13 16.31 -32.94 -48.65
C VAL A 13 15.14 -32.01 -48.36
N LEU A 14 14.52 -31.60 -49.44
CA LEU A 14 13.31 -30.78 -49.47
C LEU A 14 12.10 -31.68 -49.26
N GLY A 15 11.45 -31.59 -48.12
CA GLY A 15 10.16 -32.24 -47.85
C GLY A 15 9.08 -31.18 -47.73
N ILE A 16 8.35 -30.93 -48.81
CA ILE A 16 7.15 -30.12 -48.85
C ILE A 16 6.02 -30.95 -48.26
N VAL A 17 5.53 -30.55 -47.06
CA VAL A 17 4.20 -30.96 -46.60
C VAL A 17 3.34 -29.70 -46.50
N LEU A 18 2.49 -29.59 -47.49
CA LEU A 18 1.40 -28.62 -47.56
C LEU A 18 0.31 -29.06 -46.59
N MET A 19 0.12 -28.38 -45.46
CA MET A 19 -1.13 -28.46 -44.70
C MET A 19 -1.63 -27.06 -44.46
N ALA A 20 -2.70 -26.76 -45.17
CA ALA A 20 -3.56 -25.61 -44.91
C ALA A 20 -4.18 -25.75 -43.53
N PHE A 21 -3.88 -24.81 -42.63
CA PHE A 21 -4.72 -24.57 -41.47
C PHE A 21 -5.14 -23.12 -41.42
N MET A 22 -6.41 -23.01 -41.41
CA MET A 22 -7.31 -21.90 -41.23
C MET A 22 -6.74 -20.79 -40.38
N THR A 23 -6.83 -19.60 -40.93
CA THR A 23 -6.85 -18.33 -40.19
C THR A 23 -7.83 -18.39 -39.04
N SER A 24 -7.32 -18.60 -37.86
CA SER A 24 -8.02 -18.26 -36.61
C SER A 24 -7.68 -16.83 -36.28
N CYS A 25 -8.65 -15.97 -36.40
CA CYS A 25 -8.60 -14.61 -35.92
C CYS A 25 -8.14 -14.65 -34.46
N ALA A 26 -7.02 -13.97 -34.17
CA ALA A 26 -6.66 -13.57 -32.82
C ALA A 26 -7.79 -12.70 -32.32
N ASN A 27 -8.62 -13.28 -31.48
CA ASN A 27 -9.61 -12.55 -30.69
C ASN A 27 -8.78 -11.81 -29.64
N GLU A 28 -8.59 -10.53 -29.86
CA GLU A 28 -8.21 -9.61 -28.79
C GLU A 28 -9.25 -9.80 -27.68
N ASN A 29 -8.85 -10.45 -26.62
CA ASN A 29 -9.62 -10.44 -25.39
C ASN A 29 -9.65 -9.00 -24.86
N LYS A 30 -10.55 -8.23 -25.43
CA LYS A 30 -11.14 -7.09 -24.75
C LYS A 30 -11.67 -7.65 -23.44
N SER A 31 -11.02 -7.34 -22.36
CA SER A 31 -11.55 -7.52 -21.01
C SER A 31 -12.86 -6.75 -20.93
N THR A 32 -13.93 -7.44 -21.29
CA THR A 32 -15.29 -6.97 -21.04
C THR A 32 -15.42 -6.93 -19.55
N SER A 33 -15.65 -5.74 -19.03
CA SER A 33 -16.17 -5.53 -17.68
C SER A 33 -17.31 -6.53 -17.45
N THR A 34 -17.10 -7.46 -16.55
CA THR A 34 -18.06 -8.50 -16.21
C THR A 34 -19.23 -7.82 -15.49
N THR A 35 -20.24 -7.50 -16.25
CA THR A 35 -21.56 -7.15 -15.70
C THR A 35 -22.10 -8.38 -14.98
N GLY A 36 -22.12 -8.37 -13.66
CA GLY A 36 -22.99 -9.28 -12.95
C GLY A 36 -22.59 -9.86 -11.61
N GLU A 37 -21.36 -9.79 -11.16
CA GLU A 37 -21.08 -10.19 -9.77
C GLU A 37 -21.35 -9.02 -8.82
N PRO A 38 -22.19 -9.23 -7.78
CA PRO A 38 -22.48 -8.16 -6.82
C PRO A 38 -21.19 -7.78 -6.09
N LEU A 39 -20.86 -6.48 -6.10
CA LEU A 39 -19.72 -5.94 -5.37
C LEU A 39 -20.05 -5.93 -3.88
N LYS A 40 -19.69 -7.02 -3.20
CA LYS A 40 -19.95 -7.23 -1.78
C LYS A 40 -18.72 -6.98 -0.95
N ILE A 41 -18.90 -6.25 0.14
CA ILE A 41 -17.87 -6.06 1.15
C ILE A 41 -18.40 -6.52 2.51
N GLU A 42 -17.50 -6.93 3.39
CA GLU A 42 -17.79 -7.23 4.78
C GLU A 42 -17.63 -5.97 5.63
N LEU A 43 -18.64 -5.66 6.43
CA LEU A 43 -18.59 -4.63 7.45
C LEU A 43 -18.58 -5.28 8.83
N ILE A 44 -17.75 -4.77 9.73
CA ILE A 44 -17.67 -5.22 11.12
C ILE A 44 -17.87 -3.99 12.00
N ASP A 45 -18.93 -4.00 12.81
CA ASP A 45 -19.22 -2.91 13.71
C ASP A 45 -18.30 -2.91 14.96
N ARG A 46 -18.51 -1.92 15.83
CA ARG A 46 -17.75 -1.74 17.08
C ARG A 46 -17.84 -2.93 18.02
N ASP A 47 -18.95 -3.65 18.00
CA ASP A 47 -19.20 -4.83 18.86
C ASP A 47 -18.69 -6.13 18.22
N GLY A 48 -18.12 -6.05 17.03
CA GLY A 48 -17.61 -7.19 16.26
C GLY A 48 -18.68 -7.94 15.46
N LYS A 49 -19.88 -7.38 15.33
CA LYS A 49 -20.94 -7.96 14.51
C LYS A 49 -20.63 -7.74 13.03
N GLN A 50 -20.71 -8.82 12.26
CA GLN A 50 -20.41 -8.83 10.84
C GLN A 50 -21.68 -8.66 10.01
N GLN A 51 -21.59 -7.90 8.91
CA GLN A 51 -22.64 -7.72 7.93
C GLN A 51 -22.04 -7.63 6.53
N THR A 52 -22.59 -8.37 5.57
CA THR A 52 -22.23 -8.22 4.15
C THR A 52 -23.11 -7.16 3.50
N VAL A 53 -22.52 -6.20 2.82
CA VAL A 53 -23.23 -5.14 2.09
C VAL A 53 -22.92 -5.26 0.60
N ASP A 54 -23.98 -5.21 -0.21
CA ASP A 54 -23.88 -5.14 -1.66
C ASP A 54 -23.89 -3.67 -2.08
N LEU A 55 -22.74 -3.16 -2.52
CA LEU A 55 -22.54 -1.76 -2.90
C LEU A 55 -23.42 -1.36 -4.10
N SER A 56 -23.83 -2.32 -4.94
CA SER A 56 -24.69 -2.05 -6.09
C SER A 56 -26.11 -1.62 -5.71
N THR A 57 -26.51 -1.86 -4.47
CA THR A 57 -27.83 -1.50 -3.94
C THR A 57 -27.89 -0.11 -3.31
N LEU A 58 -26.73 0.55 -3.17
CA LEU A 58 -26.63 1.87 -2.56
C LEU A 58 -26.72 2.99 -3.60
N LYS A 59 -27.14 4.16 -3.14
CA LYS A 59 -27.07 5.37 -3.95
C LYS A 59 -25.61 5.69 -4.25
N THR A 60 -25.32 6.12 -5.47
CA THR A 60 -23.99 6.50 -5.89
C THR A 60 -23.91 7.99 -6.16
N VAL A 61 -22.75 8.57 -5.89
CA VAL A 61 -22.33 9.91 -6.27
C VAL A 61 -21.18 9.82 -7.28
N THR A 62 -20.92 10.91 -7.98
CA THR A 62 -19.84 11.01 -8.96
C THR A 62 -19.07 12.29 -8.74
N GLY A 63 -17.75 12.20 -8.74
CA GLY A 63 -16.87 13.37 -8.66
C GLY A 63 -15.51 13.08 -9.25
N ASP A 64 -14.73 14.12 -9.44
CA ASP A 64 -13.40 14.04 -10.04
C ASP A 64 -12.32 14.06 -8.97
N SER A 65 -11.24 13.31 -9.19
CA SER A 65 -10.06 13.30 -8.33
C SER A 65 -8.90 12.55 -8.97
N GLY A 66 -7.77 12.57 -8.28
CA GLY A 66 -6.58 11.79 -8.58
C GLY A 66 -5.71 11.65 -7.35
N PHE A 67 -4.53 11.07 -7.53
CA PHE A 67 -3.63 10.84 -6.42
C PHE A 67 -2.16 10.93 -6.84
N ILE A 68 -1.29 11.13 -5.86
CA ILE A 68 0.16 11.12 -6.01
C ILE A 68 0.69 9.83 -5.41
N LYS A 69 1.41 9.05 -6.21
CA LYS A 69 2.14 7.86 -5.72
C LYS A 69 3.34 8.30 -4.89
N SER A 70 3.85 7.41 -4.03
CA SER A 70 5.10 7.62 -3.28
C SER A 70 6.30 7.97 -4.16
N THR A 71 6.27 7.60 -5.44
CA THR A 71 7.27 7.96 -6.46
C THR A 71 7.10 9.37 -7.04
N GLY A 72 6.14 10.17 -6.53
CA GLY A 72 5.80 11.47 -7.09
C GLY A 72 4.98 11.42 -8.39
N THR A 73 4.64 10.21 -8.88
CA THR A 73 3.83 10.08 -10.11
C THR A 73 2.38 10.45 -9.84
N ILE A 74 1.86 11.40 -10.58
CA ILE A 74 0.46 11.82 -10.54
C ILE A 74 -0.39 10.87 -11.39
N VAL A 75 -1.50 10.40 -10.83
CA VAL A 75 -2.50 9.57 -11.48
C VAL A 75 -3.85 10.29 -11.47
N GLY A 76 -4.44 10.44 -12.62
CA GLY A 76 -5.66 11.24 -12.80
C GLY A 76 -5.34 12.70 -13.23
N PRO A 77 -6.29 13.65 -13.10
CA PRO A 77 -7.63 13.41 -12.54
C PRO A 77 -8.50 12.55 -13.46
N ALA A 78 -9.43 11.84 -12.83
CA ALA A 78 -10.46 11.06 -13.50
C ALA A 78 -11.78 11.16 -12.71
N SER A 79 -12.89 10.87 -13.36
CA SER A 79 -14.21 10.82 -12.70
C SER A 79 -14.43 9.45 -12.10
N PHE A 80 -14.85 9.43 -10.85
CA PHE A 80 -15.14 8.21 -10.07
C PHE A 80 -16.59 8.20 -9.61
N THR A 81 -17.23 7.04 -9.66
CA THR A 81 -18.62 6.85 -9.23
C THR A 81 -18.71 5.69 -8.25
N GLY A 82 -19.35 5.92 -7.11
CA GLY A 82 -19.59 4.91 -6.09
C GLY A 82 -20.47 5.42 -4.95
N PRO A 83 -20.89 4.55 -4.02
CA PRO A 83 -21.57 4.99 -2.81
C PRO A 83 -20.63 5.78 -1.90
N GLU A 84 -21.17 6.75 -1.18
CA GLU A 84 -20.45 7.45 -0.13
C GLU A 84 -20.08 6.48 0.99
N LEU A 85 -18.87 6.63 1.55
CA LEU A 85 -18.42 5.81 2.67
C LEU A 85 -19.34 5.97 3.89
N SER A 86 -19.87 7.17 4.12
CA SER A 86 -20.86 7.45 5.16
C SER A 86 -22.13 6.60 5.02
N ASP A 87 -22.71 6.51 3.81
CA ASP A 87 -23.90 5.69 3.53
C ASP A 87 -23.65 4.19 3.73
N VAL A 88 -22.41 3.76 3.44
CA VAL A 88 -21.96 2.37 3.70
C VAL A 88 -21.87 2.11 5.20
N LEU A 89 -21.26 3.02 5.95
CA LEU A 89 -21.09 2.90 7.40
C LEU A 89 -22.39 2.99 8.18
N GLU A 90 -23.41 3.70 7.67
CA GLU A 90 -24.75 3.73 8.28
C GLU A 90 -25.37 2.33 8.42
N LYS A 91 -24.98 1.37 7.57
CA LYS A 91 -25.44 -0.03 7.68
C LYS A 91 -25.03 -0.72 8.99
N ILE A 92 -24.00 -0.20 9.64
CA ILE A 92 -23.46 -0.71 10.91
C ILE A 92 -23.51 0.33 12.03
N GLY A 93 -24.33 1.38 11.87
CA GLY A 93 -24.56 2.42 12.88
C GLY A 93 -23.62 3.61 12.82
N GLY A 94 -22.81 3.73 11.74
CA GLY A 94 -21.89 4.83 11.56
C GLY A 94 -20.65 4.77 12.45
N ILE A 95 -19.87 5.85 12.44
CA ILE A 95 -18.67 6.03 13.27
C ILE A 95 -18.71 7.38 13.98
N THR A 96 -17.94 7.50 15.05
CA THR A 96 -17.74 8.72 15.84
C THR A 96 -16.26 9.05 15.96
N LYS A 97 -15.92 10.19 16.55
CA LYS A 97 -14.51 10.58 16.80
C LYS A 97 -13.73 9.60 17.69
N GLU A 98 -14.42 8.68 18.34
CA GLU A 98 -13.82 7.65 19.19
C GLU A 98 -13.50 6.37 18.41
N ASP A 99 -13.72 6.42 17.08
CA ASP A 99 -13.52 5.30 16.17
C ASP A 99 -12.52 5.64 15.08
N SER A 100 -11.94 4.59 14.56
CA SER A 100 -11.17 4.54 13.32
C SER A 100 -11.69 3.41 12.45
N LEU A 101 -11.32 3.41 11.18
CA LEU A 101 -11.72 2.38 10.22
C LEU A 101 -10.49 1.59 9.76
N MET A 102 -10.42 0.33 10.11
CA MET A 102 -9.46 -0.59 9.52
C MET A 102 -10.05 -1.13 8.21
N ILE A 103 -9.42 -0.83 7.09
CA ILE A 103 -9.82 -1.23 5.75
C ILE A 103 -8.86 -2.30 5.26
N THR A 104 -9.40 -3.46 4.86
CA THR A 104 -8.62 -4.60 4.35
C THR A 104 -8.97 -4.84 2.90
N ALA A 105 -7.96 -4.91 2.04
CA ALA A 105 -8.07 -5.29 0.64
C ALA A 105 -8.08 -6.82 0.47
N GLY A 106 -8.50 -7.30 -0.70
CA GLY A 106 -8.55 -8.73 -1.01
C GLY A 106 -7.17 -9.42 -1.06
N ASP A 107 -6.10 -8.66 -1.26
CA ASP A 107 -4.71 -9.16 -1.24
C ASP A 107 -4.06 -9.12 0.14
N GLY A 108 -4.80 -8.71 1.18
CA GLY A 108 -4.32 -8.62 2.55
C GLY A 108 -3.70 -7.27 2.92
N TYR A 109 -3.65 -6.30 2.00
CA TYR A 109 -3.24 -4.94 2.35
C TYR A 109 -4.21 -4.35 3.37
N GLU A 110 -3.70 -3.73 4.42
CA GLU A 110 -4.51 -3.12 5.48
C GLU A 110 -4.03 -1.68 5.76
N MET A 111 -4.99 -0.83 6.07
CA MET A 111 -4.74 0.53 6.52
C MET A 111 -5.85 0.97 7.47
N THR A 112 -5.47 1.73 8.49
CA THR A 112 -6.42 2.33 9.42
C THR A 112 -6.58 3.82 9.11
N LEU A 113 -7.81 4.25 8.80
CA LEU A 113 -8.17 5.66 8.69
C LEU A 113 -8.66 6.17 10.05
N THR A 114 -8.20 7.32 10.48
CA THR A 114 -8.84 8.04 11.58
C THR A 114 -10.24 8.49 11.19
N TYR A 115 -11.06 8.88 12.18
CA TYR A 115 -12.36 9.50 11.92
C TYR A 115 -12.25 10.67 10.94
N GLU A 116 -11.27 11.56 11.15
CA GLU A 116 -11.10 12.74 10.30
C GLU A 116 -10.73 12.36 8.86
N GLN A 117 -9.85 11.39 8.66
CA GLN A 117 -9.49 10.89 7.33
C GLN A 117 -10.69 10.21 6.65
N ALA A 118 -11.48 9.43 7.39
CA ALA A 118 -12.70 8.79 6.87
C ALA A 118 -13.78 9.81 6.49
N MET A 119 -13.75 11.00 7.11
CA MET A 119 -14.64 12.13 6.77
C MET A 119 -14.05 13.05 5.68
N GLY A 120 -12.98 12.66 5.01
CA GLY A 120 -12.38 13.42 3.92
C GLY A 120 -11.44 14.54 4.34
N ASN A 121 -11.04 14.58 5.61
CA ASN A 121 -10.06 15.54 6.13
C ASN A 121 -8.64 15.00 5.92
N VAL A 122 -8.23 14.91 4.65
CA VAL A 122 -6.88 14.51 4.22
C VAL A 122 -6.18 15.68 3.55
N MET A 123 -4.82 15.64 3.49
CA MET A 123 -4.05 16.63 2.74
C MET A 123 -4.40 16.54 1.25
N THR A 124 -4.56 17.69 0.64
CA THR A 124 -4.81 17.82 -0.80
C THR A 124 -3.66 18.52 -1.50
N TYR A 125 -3.48 18.21 -2.77
CA TYR A 125 -2.39 18.74 -3.59
C TYR A 125 -2.93 19.26 -4.92
N ASP A 126 -2.21 20.19 -5.51
CA ASP A 126 -2.48 20.63 -6.89
C ASP A 126 -1.90 19.65 -7.92
N GLN A 127 -2.10 19.97 -9.21
CA GLN A 127 -1.62 19.15 -10.34
C GLN A 127 -0.09 19.11 -10.48
N LYS A 128 0.65 19.84 -9.67
CA LYS A 128 2.12 19.80 -9.62
C LYS A 128 2.63 19.00 -8.41
N GLY A 129 1.71 18.57 -7.56
CA GLY A 129 2.03 17.88 -6.31
C GLY A 129 2.33 18.83 -5.15
N GLU A 130 2.02 20.13 -5.28
CA GLU A 130 2.20 21.09 -4.20
C GLU A 130 1.05 21.01 -3.20
N PRO A 131 1.33 20.95 -1.89
CA PRO A 131 0.30 20.86 -0.87
C PRO A 131 -0.60 22.09 -0.84
N GLN A 132 -1.91 21.90 -0.68
CA GLN A 132 -2.91 22.96 -0.70
C GLN A 132 -3.58 23.14 0.66
N LYS A 133 -4.50 22.26 1.02
CA LYS A 133 -5.30 22.32 2.24
C LYS A 133 -5.62 20.93 2.77
N ILE A 134 -6.05 20.86 4.01
CA ILE A 134 -6.63 19.64 4.59
C ILE A 134 -8.15 19.74 4.48
N GLY A 135 -8.77 18.64 4.00
CA GLY A 135 -10.22 18.48 3.96
C GLY A 135 -10.90 19.01 2.71
N GLY A 136 -12.23 18.96 2.75
CA GLY A 136 -13.10 19.34 1.64
C GLY A 136 -13.29 18.22 0.61
N MET A 137 -12.96 16.97 0.98
CA MET A 137 -13.17 15.80 0.12
C MET A 137 -14.36 14.98 0.61
N GLU A 138 -15.12 14.41 -0.34
CA GLU A 138 -16.07 13.34 -0.08
C GLU A 138 -15.36 11.99 -0.29
N VAL A 139 -15.62 11.03 0.60
CA VAL A 139 -15.01 9.71 0.53
C VAL A 139 -16.02 8.72 -0.03
N ILE A 140 -15.66 8.04 -1.11
CA ILE A 140 -16.52 7.07 -1.78
C ILE A 140 -15.84 5.71 -1.93
N LEU A 141 -16.63 4.66 -2.06
CA LEU A 141 -16.18 3.36 -2.55
C LEU A 141 -16.45 3.28 -4.05
N ALA A 142 -15.50 3.72 -4.85
CA ALA A 142 -15.66 3.79 -6.30
C ALA A 142 -15.81 2.40 -6.92
N VAL A 143 -16.83 2.25 -7.75
CA VAL A 143 -17.17 1.04 -8.50
C VAL A 143 -17.09 1.25 -10.01
N LYS A 144 -16.98 2.51 -10.46
CA LYS A 144 -16.77 2.91 -11.85
C LYS A 144 -15.83 4.10 -11.93
N SER A 145 -15.10 4.21 -13.04
CA SER A 145 -14.27 5.38 -13.37
C SER A 145 -14.34 5.69 -14.87
N SER A 146 -14.13 6.97 -15.23
CA SER A 146 -13.92 7.39 -16.63
C SER A 146 -12.60 6.90 -17.21
N ALA A 147 -11.63 6.52 -16.34
CA ALA A 147 -10.36 5.93 -16.68
C ALA A 147 -10.30 4.53 -16.03
N GLU A 148 -10.66 3.49 -16.79
CA GLU A 148 -10.74 2.11 -16.27
C GLU A 148 -9.40 1.63 -15.71
N GLU A 149 -8.28 2.03 -16.33
CA GLU A 149 -6.93 1.68 -15.88
C GLU A 149 -6.59 2.28 -14.49
N VAL A 150 -7.27 3.35 -14.07
CA VAL A 150 -7.08 3.95 -12.74
C VAL A 150 -7.89 3.21 -11.68
N LEU A 151 -9.06 2.68 -12.04
CA LEU A 151 -9.88 1.90 -11.12
C LEU A 151 -9.39 0.47 -10.94
N ASP A 152 -8.65 -0.09 -11.90
CA ASP A 152 -8.11 -1.44 -12.10
C ASP A 152 -8.77 -2.57 -11.28
N LYS A 153 -9.08 -2.34 -10.00
CA LYS A 153 -9.75 -3.27 -9.09
C LYS A 153 -10.74 -2.52 -8.18
N ALA A 154 -12.01 -2.79 -8.38
CA ALA A 154 -13.11 -2.26 -7.57
C ALA A 154 -13.51 -3.23 -6.44
N PRO A 155 -14.10 -2.76 -5.34
CA PRO A 155 -14.27 -1.34 -5.03
C PRO A 155 -12.97 -0.67 -4.58
N ARG A 156 -12.83 0.61 -4.85
CA ARG A 156 -11.66 1.40 -4.48
C ARG A 156 -12.04 2.58 -3.61
N LEU A 157 -11.30 2.83 -2.54
CA LEU A 157 -11.44 4.05 -1.75
C LEU A 157 -10.95 5.23 -2.58
N CYS A 158 -11.80 6.23 -2.75
CA CYS A 158 -11.50 7.43 -3.50
C CYS A 158 -11.94 8.67 -2.73
N PHE A 159 -11.18 9.74 -2.88
CA PHE A 159 -11.48 11.05 -2.33
C PHE A 159 -11.87 11.96 -3.49
N ILE A 160 -13.14 12.30 -3.62
CA ILE A 160 -13.66 13.16 -4.69
C ILE A 160 -13.95 14.56 -4.15
N GLY A 161 -13.85 15.57 -5.01
CA GLY A 161 -14.04 16.96 -4.58
C GLY A 161 -13.97 17.93 -5.74
N GLU A 162 -13.36 19.09 -5.50
CA GLU A 162 -13.15 20.11 -6.53
C GLU A 162 -12.27 19.57 -7.66
N GLU A 163 -12.50 20.06 -8.88
CA GLU A 163 -11.71 19.66 -10.06
C GLU A 163 -10.21 19.80 -9.81
N ASN A 164 -9.45 18.80 -10.29
CA ASN A 164 -8.00 18.79 -10.28
C ASN A 164 -7.32 18.71 -8.90
N VAL A 165 -8.05 18.39 -7.86
CA VAL A 165 -7.46 18.14 -6.54
C VAL A 165 -6.96 16.70 -6.46
N LEU A 166 -5.76 16.53 -5.89
CA LEU A 166 -5.11 15.24 -5.68
C LEU A 166 -5.00 14.95 -4.18
N THR A 167 -4.91 13.68 -3.83
CA THR A 167 -4.62 13.22 -2.46
C THR A 167 -3.47 12.20 -2.48
N ASP A 168 -3.01 11.77 -1.31
CA ASP A 168 -1.96 10.76 -1.23
C ASP A 168 -2.45 9.39 -1.70
N GLY A 169 -1.64 8.75 -2.54
CA GLY A 169 -2.00 7.50 -3.19
C GLY A 169 -2.13 6.30 -2.26
N HIS A 170 -1.50 6.33 -1.07
CA HIS A 170 -1.63 5.25 -0.12
C HIS A 170 -3.05 5.12 0.45
N PHE A 171 -3.84 6.21 0.48
CA PHE A 171 -5.25 6.17 0.86
C PHE A 171 -6.15 5.50 -0.20
N TRP A 172 -5.69 5.35 -1.42
CA TRP A 172 -6.49 4.82 -2.53
C TRP A 172 -6.51 3.29 -2.56
N ILE A 173 -6.96 2.70 -1.46
CA ILE A 173 -7.04 1.25 -1.27
C ILE A 173 -7.97 0.64 -2.32
N LYS A 174 -7.50 -0.36 -3.03
CA LYS A 174 -8.25 -1.05 -4.08
C LYS A 174 -8.68 -2.46 -3.65
N GLU A 175 -9.66 -3.03 -4.35
CA GLU A 175 -10.15 -4.38 -4.06
C GLU A 175 -10.59 -4.54 -2.59
N ILE A 176 -11.27 -3.52 -2.05
CA ILE A 176 -11.70 -3.52 -0.65
C ILE A 176 -12.62 -4.72 -0.41
N ALA A 177 -12.21 -5.58 0.52
CA ALA A 177 -12.96 -6.76 0.93
C ALA A 177 -13.69 -6.55 2.27
N LYS A 178 -13.09 -5.75 3.18
CA LYS A 178 -13.59 -5.60 4.54
C LYS A 178 -13.32 -4.20 5.09
N ILE A 179 -14.27 -3.68 5.86
CA ILE A 179 -14.14 -2.46 6.66
C ILE A 179 -14.58 -2.80 8.08
N LYS A 180 -13.69 -2.55 9.05
CA LYS A 180 -13.93 -2.82 10.46
C LYS A 180 -13.81 -1.53 11.27
N VAL A 181 -14.80 -1.27 12.12
CA VAL A 181 -14.72 -0.21 13.13
C VAL A 181 -13.79 -0.67 14.26
N VAL A 182 -12.79 0.13 14.55
CA VAL A 182 -11.83 -0.10 15.64
C VAL A 182 -11.77 1.13 16.54
N PRO A 183 -11.28 1.04 17.78
CA PRO A 183 -11.04 2.23 18.61
C PRO A 183 -10.18 3.26 17.89
N ALA A 184 -10.41 4.53 18.20
CA ALA A 184 -9.63 5.64 17.63
C ALA A 184 -8.12 5.39 17.81
N VAL A 185 -7.37 5.53 16.72
CA VAL A 185 -5.91 5.48 16.72
C VAL A 185 -5.35 6.89 16.84
N GLU A 186 -4.22 7.03 17.53
CA GLU A 186 -3.49 8.29 17.62
C GLU A 186 -2.55 8.41 16.41
N GLU A 187 -2.47 9.63 15.83
CA GLU A 187 -1.48 9.95 14.81
C GLU A 187 -0.11 10.16 15.44
N TRP A 188 0.91 9.71 14.76
CA TRP A 188 2.31 9.89 15.11
C TRP A 188 3.16 10.00 13.84
N GLU A 189 4.36 10.52 14.01
CA GLU A 189 5.32 10.70 12.94
C GLU A 189 6.68 10.10 13.34
N LEU A 190 7.34 9.49 12.36
CA LEU A 190 8.72 9.02 12.44
C LEU A 190 9.59 9.90 11.56
N SER A 191 10.53 10.63 12.18
CA SER A 191 11.53 11.43 11.45
C SER A 191 12.72 10.56 11.05
N LEU A 192 13.06 10.60 9.78
CA LEU A 192 14.23 9.93 9.20
C LEU A 192 15.22 10.99 8.72
N SER A 193 16.49 10.82 9.02
CA SER A 193 17.56 11.73 8.59
C SER A 193 18.80 10.93 8.14
N GLY A 194 19.25 11.17 6.93
CA GLY A 194 20.38 10.52 6.31
C GLY A 194 21.02 11.39 5.24
N ILE A 195 21.25 10.87 4.03
CA ILE A 195 21.60 11.67 2.85
C ILE A 195 20.44 12.57 2.48
N GLU A 196 19.22 12.07 2.68
CA GLU A 196 17.97 12.79 2.52
C GLU A 196 17.24 12.86 3.88
N GLU A 197 16.21 13.67 3.96
CA GLU A 197 15.33 13.76 5.12
C GLU A 197 13.92 13.34 4.71
N ALA A 198 13.24 12.57 5.57
CA ALA A 198 11.86 12.19 5.37
C ALA A 198 11.11 12.17 6.70
N THR A 199 9.82 12.44 6.65
CA THR A 199 8.89 12.22 7.75
C THR A 199 7.83 11.25 7.29
N ILE A 200 7.58 10.22 8.07
CA ILE A 200 6.60 9.18 7.78
C ILE A 200 5.54 9.24 8.86
N ASP A 201 4.31 9.45 8.46
CA ASP A 201 3.17 9.37 9.36
C ASP A 201 2.74 7.90 9.60
N ARG A 202 1.86 7.70 10.58
CA ARG A 202 1.30 6.38 10.91
C ARG A 202 0.73 5.67 9.69
N SER A 203 -0.07 6.36 8.89
CA SER A 203 -0.78 5.76 7.75
C SER A 203 0.20 5.30 6.66
N THR A 204 1.24 6.06 6.40
CA THR A 204 2.33 5.67 5.49
C THR A 204 3.09 4.46 6.04
N PHE A 205 3.40 4.44 7.34
CA PHE A 205 4.08 3.30 7.97
C PHE A 205 3.25 2.01 7.88
N GLU A 206 1.95 2.08 8.18
CA GLU A 206 1.02 0.94 8.04
C GLU A 206 0.96 0.44 6.59
N SER A 207 0.92 1.36 5.62
CA SER A 207 0.97 1.04 4.19
C SER A 207 2.23 0.25 3.82
N VAL A 208 3.38 0.63 4.36
CA VAL A 208 4.64 -0.11 4.17
C VAL A 208 4.60 -1.47 4.86
N ALA A 209 4.11 -1.53 6.11
CA ALA A 209 4.05 -2.75 6.91
C ALA A 209 3.16 -3.83 6.29
N THR A 210 2.09 -3.46 5.60
CA THR A 210 1.13 -4.39 5.00
C THR A 210 1.32 -4.58 3.49
N CYS A 211 2.32 -3.92 2.90
CA CYS A 211 2.65 -4.06 1.49
C CYS A 211 3.19 -5.46 1.18
N GLY A 212 2.37 -6.34 0.60
CA GLY A 212 2.77 -7.68 0.18
C GLY A 212 3.67 -7.73 -1.06
N ARG A 213 4.12 -6.60 -1.58
CA ARG A 213 5.02 -6.55 -2.73
C ARG A 213 6.46 -6.71 -2.28
N SER A 214 7.14 -7.70 -2.84
CA SER A 214 8.59 -7.86 -2.67
C SER A 214 9.32 -6.52 -2.99
N PRO A 215 10.43 -6.17 -2.31
CA PRO A 215 11.24 -7.07 -1.50
C PRO A 215 11.03 -6.96 0.03
N HIS A 216 10.06 -6.21 0.50
CA HIS A 216 9.90 -5.92 1.94
C HIS A 216 8.47 -6.21 2.43
N PRO A 217 8.06 -7.48 2.52
CA PRO A 217 6.83 -7.79 3.22
C PRO A 217 6.92 -7.27 4.66
N GLY A 218 5.78 -6.88 5.24
CA GLY A 218 5.69 -6.64 6.67
C GLY A 218 6.20 -7.86 7.43
N GLN A 219 6.86 -7.64 8.56
CA GLN A 219 7.44 -8.69 9.36
C GLN A 219 6.52 -9.05 10.53
N GLU A 220 6.43 -10.35 10.78
CA GLU A 220 5.87 -10.89 12.02
C GLU A 220 6.99 -11.57 12.80
N PHE A 221 7.07 -11.29 14.08
CA PHE A 221 8.07 -11.85 14.97
C PHE A 221 7.40 -12.38 16.24
N GLU A 222 7.63 -13.66 16.55
CA GLU A 222 7.19 -14.26 17.80
C GLU A 222 8.30 -14.12 18.85
N ASP A 223 8.04 -13.38 19.92
CA ASP A 223 8.94 -13.23 21.05
C ASP A 223 8.39 -13.96 22.29
N THR A 224 9.32 -14.44 23.11
CA THR A 224 9.01 -15.05 24.39
C THR A 224 9.66 -14.25 25.51
N ASN A 225 8.87 -13.58 26.30
CA ASN A 225 9.36 -12.79 27.41
C ASN A 225 9.94 -13.65 28.55
N LYS A 226 10.51 -13.00 29.56
CA LYS A 226 11.11 -13.67 30.75
C LYS A 226 10.12 -14.51 31.57
N LYS A 227 8.82 -14.48 31.24
CA LYS A 227 7.75 -15.25 31.90
C LYS A 227 7.21 -16.36 31.00
N ASP A 228 7.91 -16.67 29.89
CA ASP A 228 7.48 -17.62 28.87
C ASP A 228 6.13 -17.25 28.19
N GLU A 229 5.74 -15.98 28.25
CA GLU A 229 4.58 -15.47 27.52
C GLU A 229 5.01 -15.15 26.09
N LYS A 230 4.30 -15.70 25.12
CA LYS A 230 4.55 -15.46 23.72
C LYS A 230 3.76 -14.23 23.24
N ALA A 231 4.35 -13.45 22.37
CA ALA A 231 3.70 -12.33 21.71
C ALA A 231 4.12 -12.29 20.23
N VAL A 232 3.19 -11.92 19.37
CA VAL A 232 3.46 -11.70 17.95
C VAL A 232 3.52 -10.20 17.72
N TYR A 233 4.68 -9.73 17.24
CA TYR A 233 4.88 -8.34 16.84
C TYR A 233 4.77 -8.22 15.33
N LYS A 234 4.14 -7.13 14.85
CA LYS A 234 4.08 -6.79 13.43
C LYS A 234 4.72 -5.43 13.19
N GLY A 235 5.48 -5.32 12.12
CA GLY A 235 6.20 -4.09 11.83
C GLY A 235 6.93 -4.08 10.50
N VAL A 236 7.88 -3.17 10.38
CA VAL A 236 8.68 -2.94 9.18
C VAL A 236 10.16 -3.14 9.51
N PRO A 237 10.93 -3.89 8.70
CA PRO A 237 12.37 -4.01 8.89
C PRO A 237 13.06 -2.64 8.92
N LEU A 238 14.00 -2.45 9.84
CA LEU A 238 14.70 -1.18 10.00
C LEU A 238 15.41 -0.74 8.71
N TRP A 239 15.95 -1.70 7.94
CA TRP A 239 16.62 -1.40 6.67
C TRP A 239 15.68 -0.72 5.65
N VAL A 240 14.39 -0.99 5.69
CA VAL A 240 13.39 -0.33 4.81
C VAL A 240 13.29 1.16 5.15
N MET A 241 13.22 1.50 6.44
CA MET A 241 13.22 2.90 6.88
C MET A 241 14.51 3.62 6.51
N VAL A 242 15.66 2.96 6.70
CA VAL A 242 16.96 3.53 6.33
C VAL A 242 17.06 3.76 4.83
N SER A 243 16.52 2.85 4.00
CA SER A 243 16.56 2.97 2.54
C SER A 243 15.83 4.20 2.01
N MET A 244 14.89 4.75 2.77
CA MET A 244 14.17 5.97 2.37
C MET A 244 15.04 7.24 2.43
N VAL A 245 16.19 7.17 3.11
CA VAL A 245 17.08 8.33 3.33
C VAL A 245 18.56 8.04 3.05
N ASP A 246 18.88 6.87 2.50
CA ASP A 246 20.27 6.47 2.21
C ASP A 246 20.73 6.82 0.78
N GLY A 247 19.90 7.55 0.03
CA GLY A 247 20.19 7.99 -1.34
C GLY A 247 20.19 6.86 -2.36
N ALA A 248 19.53 5.74 -2.09
CA ALA A 248 19.31 4.69 -3.08
C ALA A 248 18.29 5.14 -4.16
N ASP A 249 18.42 4.60 -5.36
CA ASP A 249 17.49 4.90 -6.47
C ASP A 249 16.29 3.94 -6.41
N ASP A 250 15.15 4.43 -5.95
CA ASP A 250 13.89 3.69 -5.80
C ASP A 250 12.96 3.81 -7.02
N LYS A 251 13.50 3.78 -8.21
CA LYS A 251 12.76 3.98 -9.49
C LYS A 251 11.51 3.13 -9.65
N ASP A 252 11.47 1.96 -9.04
CA ASP A 252 10.37 1.01 -9.20
C ASP A 252 9.31 1.11 -8.08
N GLY A 253 9.41 2.13 -7.21
CA GLY A 253 8.50 2.31 -6.07
C GLY A 253 8.64 1.24 -5.00
N HIS A 254 9.76 0.55 -4.95
CA HIS A 254 10.16 -0.40 -3.92
C HIS A 254 11.47 0.06 -3.29
N TYR A 255 11.52 0.02 -1.99
CA TYR A 255 12.68 0.44 -1.23
C TYR A 255 13.90 -0.42 -1.53
N ARG A 256 15.05 0.21 -1.74
CA ARG A 256 16.33 -0.44 -2.01
C ARG A 256 17.39 0.12 -1.07
N PHE A 257 17.97 -0.75 -0.29
CA PHE A 257 19.08 -0.36 0.58
C PHE A 257 20.34 -0.06 -0.23
N ASN A 258 20.99 1.07 0.01
CA ASN A 258 22.20 1.48 -0.68
C ASN A 258 23.42 0.64 -0.24
N ARG A 259 23.66 -0.45 -0.96
CA ARG A 259 24.74 -1.41 -0.65
C ARG A 259 26.14 -0.80 -0.77
N GLU A 260 26.34 0.11 -1.72
CA GLU A 260 27.66 0.75 -1.91
C GLU A 260 27.97 1.65 -0.73
N LEU A 261 27.03 2.50 -0.32
CA LEU A 261 27.18 3.32 0.86
C LEU A 261 27.37 2.47 2.12
N SER A 262 26.61 1.40 2.27
CA SER A 262 26.75 0.47 3.40
C SER A 262 28.13 -0.19 3.48
N GLN A 263 28.78 -0.46 2.36
CA GLN A 263 30.15 -1.02 2.35
C GLN A 263 31.20 -0.04 2.84
N THR A 264 31.00 1.26 2.62
CA THR A 264 31.90 2.30 3.18
C THR A 264 31.79 2.38 4.70
N GLY A 265 30.66 1.97 5.26
CA GLY A 265 30.35 1.91 6.69
C GLY A 265 29.82 3.24 7.22
N TYR A 266 28.63 3.18 7.82
CA TYR A 266 28.06 4.26 8.61
C TYR A 266 27.30 3.67 9.81
N THR A 267 26.95 4.53 10.76
CA THR A 267 26.17 4.14 11.93
C THR A 267 24.71 4.55 11.73
N VAL A 268 23.80 3.60 11.98
CA VAL A 268 22.37 3.84 12.08
C VAL A 268 22.03 4.04 13.56
N GLN A 269 21.50 5.21 13.91
CA GLN A 269 21.02 5.49 15.26
C GLN A 269 19.49 5.43 15.27
N VAL A 270 18.94 4.66 16.19
CA VAL A 270 17.50 4.71 16.52
C VAL A 270 17.38 5.45 17.84
N ILE A 271 16.58 6.53 17.83
CA ILE A 271 16.45 7.44 18.97
C ILE A 271 14.99 7.44 19.43
N ALA A 272 14.76 7.02 20.65
CA ALA A 272 13.43 7.07 21.28
C ALA A 272 13.07 8.47 21.75
N VAL A 273 11.79 8.72 21.97
CA VAL A 273 11.24 10.01 22.40
C VAL A 273 11.85 10.50 23.73
N ASP A 274 12.21 9.56 24.63
CA ASP A 274 12.86 9.85 25.90
C ASP A 274 14.38 10.14 25.78
N GLY A 275 14.90 10.06 24.55
CA GLY A 275 16.31 10.28 24.24
C GLY A 275 17.19 9.04 24.36
N TYR A 276 16.63 7.86 24.66
CA TYR A 276 17.37 6.60 24.60
C TYR A 276 17.85 6.34 23.17
N LYS A 277 19.07 5.84 23.01
CA LYS A 277 19.70 5.61 21.71
C LYS A 277 20.23 4.19 21.61
N THR A 278 19.97 3.59 20.47
CA THR A 278 20.59 2.33 20.05
C THR A 278 21.31 2.54 18.73
N GLU A 279 22.47 1.93 18.56
CA GLU A 279 23.30 2.07 17.37
C GLU A 279 23.54 0.72 16.71
N PHE A 280 23.50 0.71 15.40
CA PHE A 280 23.81 -0.43 14.55
C PHE A 280 24.81 0.02 13.48
N SER A 281 25.68 -0.88 13.05
CA SER A 281 26.45 -0.62 11.84
C SER A 281 25.53 -0.81 10.60
N SER A 282 25.79 -0.05 9.54
CA SER A 282 25.09 -0.21 8.27
C SER A 282 25.10 -1.66 7.73
N LYS A 283 26.15 -2.42 8.06
CA LYS A 283 26.29 -3.84 7.66
C LYS A 283 25.36 -4.77 8.45
N GLU A 284 25.10 -4.46 9.71
CA GLU A 284 24.15 -5.21 10.54
C GLU A 284 22.72 -4.96 10.10
N VAL A 285 22.41 -3.75 9.64
CA VAL A 285 21.06 -3.36 9.17
C VAL A 285 20.78 -3.83 7.74
N ALA A 286 21.79 -3.91 6.87
CA ALA A 286 21.65 -4.16 5.44
C ALA A 286 20.84 -5.44 5.13
N TYR A 287 19.57 -5.28 4.68
CA TYR A 287 18.63 -6.36 4.38
C TYR A 287 18.44 -7.35 5.53
N ASN A 288 18.58 -6.89 6.76
CA ASN A 288 18.35 -7.69 7.95
C ASN A 288 16.91 -7.53 8.42
N ASP A 289 16.07 -8.52 8.16
CA ASP A 289 14.67 -8.54 8.58
C ASP A 289 14.50 -8.85 10.08
N GLY A 290 15.59 -9.27 10.77
CA GLY A 290 15.60 -9.54 12.20
C GLY A 290 15.73 -8.29 13.09
N ILE A 291 15.91 -7.10 12.52
CA ILE A 291 15.88 -5.83 13.24
C ILE A 291 14.71 -5.04 12.65
N PHE A 292 13.64 -4.84 13.40
CA PHE A 292 12.48 -4.15 12.85
C PHE A 292 11.77 -3.24 13.85
N LEU A 293 10.99 -2.32 13.33
CA LEU A 293 10.14 -1.41 14.09
C LEU A 293 8.73 -2.00 14.13
N ALA A 294 8.33 -2.48 15.30
CA ALA A 294 6.99 -2.99 15.55
C ALA A 294 6.02 -1.83 15.82
N TYR A 295 4.78 -1.93 15.32
CA TYR A 295 3.68 -1.03 15.63
C TYR A 295 2.47 -1.75 16.23
N LEU A 296 2.40 -3.08 16.09
CA LEU A 296 1.39 -3.92 16.71
C LEU A 296 2.02 -5.02 17.55
N LYS A 297 1.30 -5.41 18.60
CA LYS A 297 1.54 -6.60 19.41
C LYS A 297 0.23 -7.36 19.55
N ASP A 298 0.21 -8.63 19.12
CA ASP A 298 -0.99 -9.49 19.14
C ASP A 298 -2.19 -8.81 18.44
N ASP A 299 -1.95 -8.23 17.26
CA ASP A 299 -2.90 -7.48 16.43
C ASP A 299 -3.51 -6.23 17.10
N LYS A 300 -2.85 -5.70 18.13
CA LYS A 300 -3.28 -4.48 18.84
C LYS A 300 -2.15 -3.44 18.79
N PRO A 301 -2.49 -2.13 18.80
CA PRO A 301 -1.49 -1.10 19.02
C PRO A 301 -0.67 -1.38 20.28
N LEU A 302 0.60 -0.98 20.25
CA LEU A 302 1.47 -1.07 21.41
C LEU A 302 0.89 -0.23 22.57
N ASP A 303 1.19 -0.63 23.80
CA ASP A 303 0.79 0.14 24.98
C ASP A 303 1.57 1.47 25.06
N LYS A 304 1.13 2.36 25.97
CA LYS A 304 1.72 3.71 26.11
C LYS A 304 3.20 3.71 26.49
N ASP A 305 3.66 2.63 27.13
CA ASP A 305 5.06 2.55 27.58
C ASP A 305 5.98 1.99 26.48
N SER A 306 5.42 1.36 25.48
CA SER A 306 6.14 0.71 24.36
C SER A 306 5.90 1.36 23.00
N GLY A 307 4.78 2.06 22.86
CA GLY A 307 4.34 2.65 21.59
C GLY A 307 4.82 4.10 21.35
N PRO A 308 4.50 4.65 20.18
CA PRO A 308 3.76 4.03 19.07
C PRO A 308 4.58 3.01 18.26
N LEU A 309 5.90 3.07 18.32
CA LEU A 309 6.84 2.17 17.66
C LEU A 309 7.82 1.57 18.68
N GLN A 310 8.12 0.30 18.52
CA GLN A 310 9.10 -0.42 19.33
C GLN A 310 10.13 -1.06 18.42
N LEU A 311 11.40 -0.85 18.72
CA LEU A 311 12.50 -1.58 18.09
C LEU A 311 12.58 -2.99 18.69
N THR A 312 12.56 -4.02 17.84
CA THR A 312 12.67 -5.44 18.21
C THR A 312 13.72 -6.14 17.37
#